data_0b6ef071f61dd55fbdd7c67320e9da47
#
_entry.id   0b6ef071f61dd55fbdd7c67320e9da47
#
_cell.length_a   1.000
_cell.length_b   1.000
_cell.length_c   1.000
_cell.angle_alpha   90.00
_cell.angle_beta   90.00
_cell.angle_gamma   90.00
#
_symmetry.space_group_name_H-M   'P 1'
#
loop_
_entity.id
_entity.type
_entity.pdbx_description
1 polymer ?
#
loop_
_entity_poly.entity_id
_entity_poly.type
_entity_poly.pdbx_seq_one_letter_code
_entity_poly.pdbx_strand_id
1 'polypeptide(L)'
;ENIIVIIPTYNESENIEKLIRELKSSDFHIMIIDDNSPDGTSKVVENLIKEFNNLLLFKRESKLGLGSAYRDGFKEALKLGYKQLVEMDADFSHQIADLKRMIENSKNADVVIGSRYVEGGKIVGWNTKRKLLSKSANLFTKFLFKYNINDSTSGFRIYTAESLKKINYANTKSDGYSFQVEMTYRSHLNKLKIIEVPITFFERREGQSKMTGNIINEAIISLFKLKFGKIE
;
A
#
# COMPACT_ATOMS: atom_id res chain seq x y z
N GLU A 1 -14.39 -6.73 13.77
CA GLU A 1 -13.80 -7.24 12.52
C GLU A 1 -12.28 -7.36 12.67
N ASN A 2 -11.71 -8.46 12.20
CA ASN A 2 -10.27 -8.75 12.39
C ASN A 2 -9.44 -8.09 11.26
N ILE A 3 -9.47 -6.75 11.22
CA ILE A 3 -8.84 -5.90 10.20
C ILE A 3 -7.72 -5.08 10.84
N ILE A 4 -6.59 -4.97 10.15
CA ILE A 4 -5.49 -4.10 10.53
C ILE A 4 -5.04 -3.23 9.36
N VAL A 5 -4.87 -1.93 9.62
CA VAL A 5 -4.32 -0.97 8.65
C VAL A 5 -2.83 -0.81 8.94
N ILE A 6 -2.00 -1.15 7.96
CA ILE A 6 -0.54 -1.11 8.03
C ILE A 6 -0.08 0.16 7.33
N ILE A 7 0.61 1.01 8.07
CA ILE A 7 1.05 2.34 7.61
C ILE A 7 2.56 2.46 7.80
N PRO A 8 3.35 2.28 6.74
CA PRO A 8 4.78 2.59 6.77
C PRO A 8 5.03 4.08 6.95
N THR A 9 6.00 4.43 7.82
CA THR A 9 6.38 5.82 8.09
C THR A 9 7.88 6.04 7.97
N TYR A 10 8.26 7.19 7.43
CA TYR A 10 9.60 7.74 7.49
C TYR A 10 9.55 9.27 7.39
N ASN A 11 9.78 9.96 8.52
CA ASN A 11 9.63 11.40 8.68
C ASN A 11 8.20 11.90 8.44
N GLU A 12 7.27 11.37 9.25
CA GLU A 12 5.84 11.71 9.18
C GLU A 12 5.32 12.32 10.50
N SER A 13 6.21 12.88 11.34
CA SER A 13 5.85 13.42 12.67
C SER A 13 4.74 14.47 12.61
N GLU A 14 4.66 15.26 11.53
CA GLU A 14 3.64 16.30 11.33
C GLU A 14 2.27 15.75 10.94
N ASN A 15 2.23 14.58 10.31
CA ASN A 15 1.01 13.99 9.75
C ASN A 15 0.43 12.87 10.64
N ILE A 16 1.31 12.09 11.29
CA ILE A 16 0.94 10.80 11.84
C ILE A 16 -0.10 10.89 12.97
N GLU A 17 0.01 11.87 13.85
CA GLU A 17 -0.97 12.05 14.93
C GLU A 17 -2.37 12.30 14.38
N LYS A 18 -2.49 13.24 13.44
CA LYS A 18 -3.78 13.59 12.84
C LYS A 18 -4.38 12.39 12.11
N LEU A 19 -3.57 11.65 11.35
CA LEU A 19 -4.03 10.46 10.63
C LEU A 19 -4.55 9.39 11.60
N ILE A 20 -3.81 9.09 12.66
CA ILE A 20 -4.23 8.10 13.67
C ILE A 20 -5.54 8.54 14.34
N ARG A 21 -5.69 9.81 14.71
CA ARG A 21 -6.91 10.34 15.31
C ARG A 21 -8.12 10.28 14.37
N GLU A 22 -7.92 10.50 13.07
CA GLU A 22 -8.98 10.35 12.07
C GLU A 22 -9.37 8.87 11.87
N LEU A 23 -8.39 7.95 11.84
CA LEU A 23 -8.62 6.51 11.69
C LEU A 23 -9.26 5.88 12.94
N LYS A 24 -9.03 6.43 14.13
CA LYS A 24 -9.55 5.93 15.41
C LYS A 24 -11.08 5.78 15.44
N SER A 25 -11.82 6.58 14.68
CA SER A 25 -13.29 6.51 14.64
C SER A 25 -13.85 5.22 14.03
N SER A 26 -13.01 4.24 13.73
CA SER A 26 -13.36 2.99 13.04
C SER A 26 -12.94 1.76 13.86
N ASP A 27 -13.61 0.63 13.64
CA ASP A 27 -13.45 -0.63 14.40
C ASP A 27 -12.25 -1.49 13.93
N PHE A 28 -11.24 -0.92 13.31
CA PHE A 28 -10.04 -1.63 12.89
C PHE A 28 -8.81 -1.23 13.71
N HIS A 29 -7.82 -2.10 13.72
CA HIS A 29 -6.54 -1.84 14.35
C HIS A 29 -5.61 -1.11 13.38
N ILE A 30 -4.66 -0.36 13.93
CA ILE A 30 -3.66 0.40 13.17
C ILE A 30 -2.28 -0.10 13.58
N MET A 31 -1.43 -0.40 12.61
CA MET A 31 -0.02 -0.75 12.82
C MET A 31 0.86 0.24 12.07
N ILE A 32 1.63 1.01 12.81
CA ILE A 32 2.66 1.89 12.25
C ILE A 32 3.95 1.10 12.13
N ILE A 33 4.55 1.10 10.94
CA ILE A 33 5.87 0.51 10.67
C ILE A 33 6.85 1.65 10.46
N ASP A 34 7.60 1.99 11.49
CA ASP A 34 8.50 3.15 11.44
C ASP A 34 9.93 2.77 11.07
N ASP A 35 10.43 3.34 9.98
CA ASP A 35 11.74 3.12 9.39
C ASP A 35 12.86 3.90 10.11
N ASN A 36 12.82 3.91 11.45
CA ASN A 36 13.76 4.65 12.30
C ASN A 36 13.78 6.15 11.96
N SER A 37 12.63 6.77 11.98
CA SER A 37 12.45 8.19 11.66
C SER A 37 13.22 9.09 12.63
N PRO A 38 14.14 9.94 12.14
CA PRO A 38 14.90 10.87 13.00
C PRO A 38 14.09 12.07 13.50
N ASP A 39 12.93 12.36 12.89
CA ASP A 39 12.07 13.51 13.21
C ASP A 39 11.18 13.32 14.44
N GLY A 40 11.26 12.16 15.09
CA GLY A 40 10.44 11.84 16.27
C GLY A 40 9.08 11.19 15.97
N THR A 41 8.80 10.77 14.74
CA THR A 41 7.57 10.06 14.37
C THR A 41 7.23 8.93 15.35
N SER A 42 8.18 8.03 15.65
CA SER A 42 7.98 6.93 16.61
C SER A 42 7.55 7.43 17.99
N LYS A 43 8.13 8.54 18.48
CA LYS A 43 7.81 9.09 19.80
C LYS A 43 6.38 9.63 19.86
N VAL A 44 5.90 10.23 18.78
CA VAL A 44 4.49 10.65 18.66
C VAL A 44 3.59 9.43 18.77
N VAL A 45 3.87 8.37 18.03
CA VAL A 45 3.08 7.13 18.05
C VAL A 45 3.10 6.46 19.44
N GLU A 46 4.25 6.40 20.12
CA GLU A 46 4.38 5.86 21.49
C GLU A 46 3.49 6.59 22.50
N ASN A 47 3.33 7.89 22.35
CA ASN A 47 2.42 8.65 23.20
C ASN A 47 0.95 8.31 22.89
N LEU A 48 0.60 8.15 21.60
CA LEU A 48 -0.76 7.81 21.19
C LEU A 48 -1.18 6.38 21.57
N ILE A 49 -0.25 5.44 21.67
CA ILE A 49 -0.53 4.07 22.15
C ILE A 49 -1.09 4.08 23.57
N LYS A 50 -0.72 5.06 24.40
CA LYS A 50 -1.28 5.20 25.77
C LYS A 50 -2.75 5.63 25.76
N GLU A 51 -3.20 6.23 24.66
CA GLU A 51 -4.58 6.70 24.48
C GLU A 51 -5.44 5.68 23.70
N PHE A 52 -4.81 4.85 22.82
CA PHE A 52 -5.49 4.01 21.85
C PHE A 52 -5.06 2.54 21.91
N ASN A 53 -5.94 1.69 22.43
CA ASN A 53 -5.69 0.25 22.60
C ASN A 53 -5.58 -0.53 21.29
N ASN A 54 -6.05 0.05 20.16
CA ASN A 54 -6.02 -0.56 18.83
C ASN A 54 -4.85 -0.04 17.96
N LEU A 55 -3.88 0.66 18.55
CA LEU A 55 -2.70 1.18 17.89
C LEU A 55 -1.46 0.36 18.26
N LEU A 56 -0.72 -0.08 17.24
CA LEU A 56 0.52 -0.84 17.36
C LEU A 56 1.66 -0.07 16.70
N LEU A 57 2.86 -0.15 17.26
CA LEU A 57 4.08 0.40 16.67
C LEU A 57 5.10 -0.72 16.50
N PHE A 58 5.61 -0.86 15.29
CA PHE A 58 6.75 -1.68 14.96
C PHE A 58 7.89 -0.78 14.48
N LYS A 59 8.97 -0.71 15.27
CA LYS A 59 10.16 0.06 14.91
C LYS A 59 11.14 -0.81 14.18
N ARG A 60 11.64 -0.33 13.06
CA ARG A 60 12.71 -0.96 12.29
C ARG A 60 14.05 -0.29 12.61
N GLU A 61 15.14 -1.02 12.44
CA GLU A 61 16.48 -0.50 12.77
C GLU A 61 16.96 0.54 11.76
N SER A 62 16.47 0.48 10.52
CA SER A 62 16.88 1.39 9.44
C SER A 62 15.83 1.44 8.33
N LYS A 63 15.95 2.43 7.44
CA LYS A 63 15.14 2.56 6.24
C LYS A 63 15.55 1.53 5.19
N LEU A 64 14.70 0.54 4.95
CA LEU A 64 14.93 -0.57 4.01
C LEU A 64 13.97 -0.58 2.82
N GLY A 65 13.18 0.48 2.65
CA GLY A 65 12.23 0.64 1.55
C GLY A 65 10.80 0.21 1.87
N LEU A 66 9.88 0.68 1.02
CA LEU A 66 8.43 0.54 1.23
C LEU A 66 7.97 -0.93 1.19
N GLY A 67 8.43 -1.68 0.19
CA GLY A 67 8.09 -3.09 0.05
C GLY A 67 8.58 -3.92 1.24
N SER A 68 9.79 -3.61 1.74
CA SER A 68 10.32 -4.24 2.95
C SER A 68 9.47 -3.92 4.18
N ALA A 69 9.01 -2.66 4.33
CA ALA A 69 8.16 -2.26 5.44
C ALA A 69 6.80 -2.98 5.41
N TYR A 70 6.18 -3.14 4.25
CA TYR A 70 4.96 -3.92 4.12
C TYR A 70 5.17 -5.41 4.39
N ARG A 71 6.28 -6.02 3.95
CA ARG A 71 6.59 -7.42 4.27
C ARG A 71 6.68 -7.65 5.78
N ASP A 72 7.37 -6.76 6.50
CA ASP A 72 7.48 -6.84 7.96
C ASP A 72 6.11 -6.62 8.62
N GLY A 73 5.34 -5.63 8.17
CA GLY A 73 3.98 -5.37 8.65
C GLY A 73 3.03 -6.55 8.44
N PHE A 74 3.05 -7.17 7.25
CA PHE A 74 2.28 -8.38 6.98
C PHE A 74 2.67 -9.54 7.88
N LYS A 75 3.98 -9.75 8.06
CA LYS A 75 4.50 -10.81 8.93
C LYS A 75 3.98 -10.67 10.36
N GLU A 76 4.09 -9.48 10.95
CA GLU A 76 3.63 -9.24 12.31
C GLU A 76 2.09 -9.28 12.41
N ALA A 77 1.36 -8.72 11.47
CA ALA A 77 -0.09 -8.79 11.45
C ALA A 77 -0.62 -10.22 11.33
N LEU A 78 -0.02 -11.05 10.48
CA LEU A 78 -0.39 -12.46 10.34
C LEU A 78 -0.05 -13.26 11.59
N LYS A 79 1.05 -12.98 12.26
CA LYS A 79 1.43 -13.58 13.55
C LYS A 79 0.44 -13.25 14.66
N LEU A 80 -0.10 -12.03 14.65
CA LEU A 80 -1.15 -11.59 15.57
C LEU A 80 -2.55 -12.13 15.21
N GLY A 81 -2.69 -12.84 14.09
CA GLY A 81 -3.91 -13.52 13.68
C GLY A 81 -4.91 -12.67 12.90
N TYR A 82 -4.54 -11.50 12.41
CA TYR A 82 -5.42 -10.67 11.58
C TYR A 82 -5.82 -11.37 10.28
N LYS A 83 -7.06 -11.17 9.86
CA LYS A 83 -7.65 -11.83 8.68
C LYS A 83 -7.66 -10.94 7.45
N GLN A 84 -7.74 -9.64 7.63
CA GLN A 84 -7.68 -8.65 6.57
C GLN A 84 -6.60 -7.62 6.89
N LEU A 85 -5.73 -7.38 5.94
CA LEU A 85 -4.57 -6.51 6.05
C LEU A 85 -4.66 -5.42 4.99
N VAL A 86 -4.63 -4.18 5.43
CA VAL A 86 -4.76 -2.99 4.59
C VAL A 86 -3.40 -2.33 4.44
N GLU A 87 -3.00 -2.02 3.22
CA GLU A 87 -1.91 -1.09 2.92
C GLU A 87 -2.47 0.33 2.79
N MET A 88 -1.86 1.29 3.46
CA MET A 88 -2.25 2.70 3.40
C MET A 88 -1.05 3.62 3.63
N ASP A 89 -0.94 4.71 2.87
CA ASP A 89 0.12 5.73 3.06
C ASP A 89 -0.22 6.70 4.20
N ALA A 90 0.82 7.31 4.81
CA ALA A 90 0.68 8.24 5.94
C ALA A 90 0.38 9.70 5.53
N ASP A 91 0.39 10.03 4.24
CA ASP A 91 0.47 11.41 3.71
C ASP A 91 -0.89 12.03 3.32
N PHE A 92 -2.00 11.46 3.81
CA PHE A 92 -3.38 11.87 3.49
C PHE A 92 -3.78 11.76 2.02
N SER A 93 -2.99 11.08 1.18
CA SER A 93 -3.39 10.83 -0.20
C SER A 93 -4.57 9.86 -0.31
N HIS A 94 -4.77 8.99 0.67
CA HIS A 94 -5.85 8.02 0.79
C HIS A 94 -6.93 8.50 1.76
N GLN A 95 -8.18 8.40 1.36
CA GLN A 95 -9.32 8.89 2.16
C GLN A 95 -9.94 7.77 2.99
N ILE A 96 -10.31 8.06 4.24
CA ILE A 96 -10.95 7.09 5.15
C ILE A 96 -12.32 6.63 4.63
N ALA A 97 -13.05 7.52 3.96
CA ALA A 97 -14.32 7.15 3.31
C ALA A 97 -14.11 6.07 2.22
N ASP A 98 -12.99 6.14 1.48
CA ASP A 98 -12.62 5.14 0.49
C ASP A 98 -12.22 3.83 1.17
N LEU A 99 -11.48 3.88 2.29
CA LEU A 99 -11.14 2.70 3.09
C LEU A 99 -12.40 1.93 3.53
N LYS A 100 -13.40 2.61 4.08
CA LYS A 100 -14.66 1.99 4.49
C LYS A 100 -15.34 1.28 3.32
N ARG A 101 -15.42 1.94 2.17
CA ARG A 101 -15.99 1.38 0.94
C ARG A 101 -15.21 0.16 0.42
N MET A 102 -13.87 0.20 0.51
CA MET A 102 -13.02 -0.94 0.17
C MET A 102 -13.24 -2.12 1.12
N ILE A 103 -13.37 -1.89 2.41
CA ILE A 103 -13.66 -2.92 3.42
C ILE A 103 -15.03 -3.58 3.15
N GLU A 104 -16.06 -2.82 2.84
CA GLU A 104 -17.38 -3.36 2.46
C GLU A 104 -17.30 -4.31 1.26
N ASN A 105 -16.48 -3.94 0.27
CA ASN A 105 -16.27 -4.74 -0.94
C ASN A 105 -15.32 -5.93 -0.72
N SER A 106 -14.52 -5.96 0.34
CA SER A 106 -13.54 -7.03 0.59
C SER A 106 -14.15 -8.37 0.98
N LYS A 107 -15.41 -8.39 1.40
CA LYS A 107 -16.11 -9.61 1.85
C LYS A 107 -16.15 -10.72 0.79
N ASN A 108 -16.08 -10.36 -0.48
CA ASN A 108 -16.19 -11.29 -1.61
C ASN A 108 -14.96 -11.25 -2.53
N ALA A 109 -13.81 -10.83 -2.03
CA ALA A 109 -12.58 -10.73 -2.80
C ALA A 109 -11.37 -11.23 -1.99
N ASP A 110 -10.37 -11.76 -2.68
CA ASP A 110 -9.08 -12.11 -2.08
C ASP A 110 -8.18 -10.88 -1.95
N VAL A 111 -8.29 -9.95 -2.93
CA VAL A 111 -7.54 -8.70 -2.99
C VAL A 111 -8.45 -7.56 -3.45
N VAL A 112 -8.42 -6.44 -2.74
CA VAL A 112 -9.08 -5.19 -3.15
C VAL A 112 -8.03 -4.14 -3.45
N ILE A 113 -8.13 -3.50 -4.60
CA ILE A 113 -7.27 -2.38 -5.00
C ILE A 113 -8.10 -1.11 -5.05
N GLY A 114 -7.72 -0.09 -4.28
CA GLY A 114 -8.24 1.25 -4.42
C GLY A 114 -7.71 1.87 -5.72
N SER A 115 -8.57 1.98 -6.73
CA SER A 115 -8.17 2.31 -8.10
C SER A 115 -8.53 3.74 -8.46
N ARG A 116 -7.56 4.44 -9.04
CA ARG A 116 -7.71 5.80 -9.59
C ARG A 116 -8.24 5.82 -11.02
N TYR A 117 -8.24 4.64 -11.68
CA TYR A 117 -8.44 4.50 -13.13
C TYR A 117 -9.65 3.67 -13.54
N VAL A 118 -10.47 3.24 -12.59
CA VAL A 118 -11.81 2.69 -12.87
C VAL A 118 -12.86 3.81 -12.87
N GLU A 119 -14.05 3.52 -13.36
CA GLU A 119 -15.16 4.46 -13.34
C GLU A 119 -15.44 4.98 -11.92
N GLY A 120 -15.53 6.29 -11.76
CA GLY A 120 -15.65 6.95 -10.45
C GLY A 120 -14.31 7.24 -9.75
N GLY A 121 -13.18 6.67 -10.19
CA GLY A 121 -11.86 6.97 -9.66
C GLY A 121 -11.38 8.37 -10.04
N LYS A 122 -10.65 9.04 -9.13
CA LYS A 122 -10.20 10.44 -9.33
C LYS A 122 -8.79 10.66 -8.82
N ILE A 123 -8.09 11.62 -9.45
CA ILE A 123 -6.80 12.13 -9.00
C ILE A 123 -6.89 13.65 -8.91
N VAL A 124 -6.68 14.18 -7.70
CA VAL A 124 -6.73 15.61 -7.39
C VAL A 124 -5.31 16.12 -7.14
N GLY A 125 -4.96 17.28 -7.69
CA GLY A 125 -3.68 17.95 -7.48
C GLY A 125 -2.59 17.61 -8.50
N TRP A 126 -2.58 16.42 -9.13
CA TRP A 126 -1.54 16.08 -10.10
C TRP A 126 -1.64 16.87 -11.40
N ASN A 127 -0.49 17.28 -11.92
CA ASN A 127 -0.41 17.84 -13.26
C ASN A 127 -0.64 16.77 -14.35
N THR A 128 -0.93 17.23 -15.57
CA THR A 128 -1.27 16.35 -16.70
C THR A 128 -0.14 15.38 -17.06
N LYS A 129 1.13 15.83 -16.99
CA LYS A 129 2.30 14.98 -17.30
C LYS A 129 2.38 13.78 -16.35
N ARG A 130 2.19 13.99 -15.04
CA ARG A 130 2.22 12.94 -14.01
C ARG A 130 1.03 11.98 -14.17
N LYS A 131 -0.17 12.51 -14.47
CA LYS A 131 -1.35 11.66 -14.76
C LYS A 131 -1.11 10.76 -15.97
N LEU A 132 -0.57 11.33 -17.07
CA LEU A 132 -0.28 10.57 -18.28
C LEU A 132 0.79 9.50 -18.02
N LEU A 133 1.87 9.84 -17.35
CA LEU A 133 2.94 8.89 -17.00
C LEU A 133 2.41 7.73 -16.16
N SER A 134 1.62 8.01 -15.11
CA SER A 134 1.05 6.96 -14.27
C SER A 134 0.06 6.08 -15.04
N LYS A 135 -0.78 6.65 -15.91
CA LYS A 135 -1.71 5.90 -16.76
C LYS A 135 -0.96 5.01 -17.76
N SER A 136 0.09 5.54 -18.38
CA SER A 136 0.94 4.79 -19.31
C SER A 136 1.67 3.63 -18.61
N ALA A 137 2.16 3.84 -17.39
CA ALA A 137 2.80 2.79 -16.60
C ALA A 137 1.80 1.65 -16.30
N ASN A 138 0.57 1.97 -15.91
CA ASN A 138 -0.47 0.96 -15.68
C ASN A 138 -0.87 0.22 -16.97
N LEU A 139 -0.98 0.92 -18.11
CA LEU A 139 -1.24 0.30 -19.39
C LEU A 139 -0.10 -0.65 -19.81
N PHE A 140 1.14 -0.22 -19.59
CA PHE A 140 2.33 -1.04 -19.87
C PHE A 140 2.34 -2.32 -19.03
N THR A 141 2.09 -2.24 -17.72
CA THR A 141 2.04 -3.43 -16.84
C THR A 141 0.90 -4.35 -17.21
N LYS A 142 -0.28 -3.80 -17.53
CA LYS A 142 -1.44 -4.56 -18.02
C LYS A 142 -1.10 -5.37 -19.28
N PHE A 143 -0.40 -4.77 -20.24
CA PHE A 143 0.05 -5.44 -21.45
C PHE A 143 1.15 -6.47 -21.16
N LEU A 144 2.17 -6.10 -20.38
CA LEU A 144 3.32 -6.96 -20.08
C LEU A 144 2.91 -8.24 -19.34
N PHE A 145 2.05 -8.11 -18.32
CA PHE A 145 1.65 -9.22 -17.44
C PHE A 145 0.36 -9.91 -17.88
N LYS A 146 -0.35 -9.37 -18.87
CA LYS A 146 -1.60 -9.93 -19.44
C LYS A 146 -2.73 -10.08 -18.39
N TYR A 147 -2.81 -9.15 -17.43
CA TYR A 147 -3.92 -9.09 -16.48
C TYR A 147 -4.87 -7.92 -16.80
N ASN A 148 -6.11 -8.00 -16.30
CA ASN A 148 -7.09 -6.93 -16.51
C ASN A 148 -7.27 -6.06 -15.25
N ILE A 149 -6.17 -5.46 -14.77
CA ILE A 149 -6.16 -4.53 -13.64
C ILE A 149 -5.78 -3.15 -14.16
N ASN A 150 -6.56 -2.12 -13.80
CA ASN A 150 -6.37 -0.76 -14.30
C ASN A 150 -5.39 0.06 -13.46
N ASP A 151 -5.24 -0.27 -12.16
CA ASP A 151 -4.35 0.44 -11.24
C ASP A 151 -3.46 -0.50 -10.42
N SER A 152 -2.51 -1.14 -11.08
CA SER A 152 -1.54 -2.02 -10.44
C SER A 152 -0.47 -1.28 -9.60
N THR A 153 -0.40 0.04 -9.72
CA THR A 153 0.58 0.88 -9.01
C THR A 153 0.01 1.54 -7.74
N SER A 154 -1.27 1.36 -7.46
CA SER A 154 -1.89 1.88 -6.24
C SER A 154 -1.31 1.20 -5.01
N GLY A 155 -0.97 1.98 -3.97
CA GLY A 155 -0.54 1.51 -2.65
C GLY A 155 -1.70 1.41 -1.65
N PHE A 156 -2.95 1.60 -2.07
CA PHE A 156 -4.12 1.46 -1.22
C PHE A 156 -4.82 0.13 -1.51
N ARG A 157 -4.61 -0.85 -0.63
CA ARG A 157 -5.02 -2.23 -0.90
C ARG A 157 -5.52 -2.95 0.34
N ILE A 158 -6.35 -3.96 0.12
CA ILE A 158 -6.73 -4.92 1.16
C ILE A 158 -6.40 -6.32 0.67
N TYR A 159 -5.77 -7.09 1.52
CA TYR A 159 -5.48 -8.50 1.29
C TYR A 159 -6.14 -9.35 2.37
N THR A 160 -6.63 -10.52 2.02
CA THR A 160 -6.92 -11.55 3.01
C THR A 160 -5.61 -12.20 3.47
N ALA A 161 -5.58 -12.69 4.72
CA ALA A 161 -4.43 -13.44 5.23
C ALA A 161 -4.08 -14.65 4.34
N GLU A 162 -5.09 -15.30 3.77
CA GLU A 162 -4.92 -16.43 2.87
C GLU A 162 -4.33 -16.02 1.53
N SER A 163 -4.79 -14.88 0.97
CA SER A 163 -4.24 -14.37 -0.29
C SER A 163 -2.76 -14.03 -0.15
N LEU A 164 -2.33 -13.41 0.93
CA LEU A 164 -0.91 -13.10 1.19
C LEU A 164 -0.06 -14.37 1.25
N LYS A 165 -0.55 -15.43 1.89
CA LYS A 165 0.15 -16.72 1.91
C LYS A 165 0.27 -17.32 0.51
N LYS A 166 -0.80 -17.32 -0.29
CA LYS A 166 -0.79 -17.81 -1.68
C LYS A 166 0.13 -16.99 -2.58
N ILE A 167 0.18 -15.68 -2.42
CA ILE A 167 1.08 -14.77 -3.14
C ILE A 167 2.55 -15.05 -2.81
N ASN A 168 2.82 -15.67 -1.65
CA ASN A 168 4.17 -15.79 -1.09
C ASN A 168 4.85 -14.42 -0.96
N TYR A 169 4.16 -13.49 -0.28
CA TYR A 169 4.56 -12.08 -0.17
C TYR A 169 5.98 -11.90 0.40
N ALA A 170 6.41 -12.81 1.28
CA ALA A 170 7.74 -12.75 1.89
C ALA A 170 8.88 -12.91 0.88
N ASN A 171 8.64 -13.57 -0.25
CA ASN A 171 9.60 -13.79 -1.32
C ASN A 171 9.52 -12.74 -2.44
N THR A 172 8.75 -11.65 -2.25
CA THR A 172 8.78 -10.52 -3.19
C THR A 172 10.14 -9.83 -3.12
N LYS A 173 10.67 -9.45 -4.29
CA LYS A 173 12.02 -8.87 -4.42
C LYS A 173 12.00 -7.39 -4.79
N SER A 174 10.84 -6.91 -5.24
CA SER A 174 10.67 -5.52 -5.67
C SER A 174 10.47 -4.58 -4.48
N ASP A 175 10.67 -3.29 -4.73
CA ASP A 175 10.41 -2.20 -3.79
C ASP A 175 9.69 -1.03 -4.47
N GLY A 176 9.18 -0.08 -3.69
CA GLY A 176 8.46 1.08 -4.18
C GLY A 176 7.26 0.71 -5.08
N TYR A 177 7.14 1.36 -6.23
CA TYR A 177 6.04 1.10 -7.18
C TYR A 177 6.08 -0.31 -7.77
N SER A 178 7.28 -0.87 -7.97
CA SER A 178 7.44 -2.23 -8.51
C SER A 178 6.92 -3.29 -7.54
N PHE A 179 6.98 -3.04 -6.24
CA PHE A 179 6.40 -3.92 -5.22
C PHE A 179 4.90 -4.13 -5.45
N GLN A 180 4.15 -3.04 -5.67
CA GLN A 180 2.70 -3.13 -5.89
C GLN A 180 2.36 -3.88 -7.17
N VAL A 181 3.15 -3.69 -8.22
CA VAL A 181 2.99 -4.43 -9.49
C VAL A 181 3.32 -5.91 -9.29
N GLU A 182 4.39 -6.24 -8.56
CA GLU A 182 4.73 -7.63 -8.23
C GLU A 182 3.62 -8.32 -7.45
N MET A 183 3.07 -7.67 -6.42
CA MET A 183 1.95 -8.19 -5.63
C MET A 183 0.71 -8.44 -6.51
N THR A 184 0.40 -7.53 -7.45
CA THR A 184 -0.69 -7.70 -8.40
C THR A 184 -0.44 -8.89 -9.33
N TYR A 185 0.78 -9.02 -9.87
CA TYR A 185 1.14 -10.11 -10.77
C TYR A 185 1.11 -11.46 -10.09
N ARG A 186 1.67 -11.58 -8.88
CA ARG A 186 1.58 -12.81 -8.07
C ARG A 186 0.13 -13.17 -7.72
N SER A 187 -0.71 -12.18 -7.42
CA SER A 187 -2.15 -12.39 -7.21
C SER A 187 -2.82 -12.96 -8.46
N HIS A 188 -2.51 -12.41 -9.64
CA HIS A 188 -3.02 -12.88 -10.92
C HIS A 188 -2.57 -14.31 -11.24
N LEU A 189 -1.29 -14.64 -11.05
CA LEU A 189 -0.76 -15.99 -11.27
C LEU A 189 -1.43 -17.03 -10.36
N ASN A 190 -1.76 -16.66 -9.14
CA ASN A 190 -2.47 -17.51 -8.18
C ASN A 190 -4.00 -17.52 -8.40
N LYS A 191 -4.50 -16.91 -9.49
CA LYS A 191 -5.93 -16.84 -9.84
C LYS A 191 -6.80 -16.29 -8.70
N LEU A 192 -6.26 -15.37 -7.91
CA LEU A 192 -7.00 -14.72 -6.84
C LEU A 192 -8.07 -13.79 -7.41
N LYS A 193 -9.19 -13.69 -6.71
CA LYS A 193 -10.25 -12.75 -7.05
C LYS A 193 -9.84 -11.33 -6.66
N ILE A 194 -9.38 -10.55 -7.64
CA ILE A 194 -8.99 -9.15 -7.49
C ILE A 194 -10.16 -8.27 -7.91
N ILE A 195 -10.53 -7.31 -7.09
CA ILE A 195 -11.49 -6.26 -7.44
C ILE A 195 -10.86 -4.88 -7.30
N GLU A 196 -11.29 -3.96 -8.14
CA GLU A 196 -10.90 -2.55 -8.09
C GLU A 196 -12.07 -1.72 -7.59
N VAL A 197 -11.84 -0.93 -6.55
CA VAL A 197 -12.84 0.00 -5.98
C VAL A 197 -12.40 1.41 -6.30
N PRO A 198 -13.26 2.28 -6.85
CA PRO A 198 -12.87 3.64 -7.18
C PRO A 198 -12.51 4.44 -5.93
N ILE A 199 -11.38 5.15 -5.97
CA ILE A 199 -10.92 6.03 -4.91
C ILE A 199 -10.67 7.44 -5.43
N THR A 200 -10.68 8.41 -4.52
CA THR A 200 -10.20 9.76 -4.78
C THR A 200 -8.81 9.91 -4.17
N PHE A 201 -7.78 9.92 -5.02
CA PHE A 201 -6.39 10.11 -4.61
C PHE A 201 -6.05 11.60 -4.60
N PHE A 202 -5.57 12.11 -3.49
CA PHE A 202 -5.10 13.48 -3.37
C PHE A 202 -3.57 13.56 -3.48
N GLU A 203 -3.07 14.63 -4.10
CA GLU A 203 -1.64 14.90 -3.99
C GLU A 203 -1.28 15.12 -2.52
N ARG A 204 -0.18 14.51 -2.08
CA ARG A 204 0.29 14.67 -0.70
C ARG A 204 0.45 16.16 -0.35
N ARG A 205 0.09 16.49 0.88
CA ARG A 205 0.12 17.89 1.35
C ARG A 205 1.54 18.40 1.53
N GLU A 206 2.48 17.50 1.87
CA GLU A 206 3.87 17.82 2.12
C GLU A 206 4.80 16.77 1.50
N GLY A 207 6.04 17.17 1.18
CA GLY A 207 7.06 16.33 0.58
C GLY A 207 7.09 16.36 -0.95
N GLN A 208 8.29 16.22 -1.52
CA GLN A 208 8.49 16.17 -2.96
C GLN A 208 8.26 14.76 -3.53
N SER A 209 7.64 14.69 -4.71
CA SER A 209 7.55 13.44 -5.47
C SER A 209 8.94 12.96 -5.87
N LYS A 210 9.31 11.75 -5.45
CA LYS A 210 10.64 11.16 -5.72
C LYS A 210 10.78 10.52 -7.12
N MET A 211 9.86 10.79 -8.05
CA MET A 211 9.93 10.22 -9.41
C MET A 211 11.00 10.93 -10.24
N THR A 212 12.18 10.33 -10.30
CA THR A 212 13.27 10.72 -11.22
C THR A 212 13.32 9.74 -12.40
N GLY A 213 13.96 10.16 -13.53
CA GLY A 213 14.14 9.28 -14.68
C GLY A 213 14.86 7.96 -14.37
N ASN A 214 15.79 7.97 -13.43
CA ASN A 214 16.50 6.77 -12.98
C ASN A 214 15.56 5.77 -12.29
N ILE A 215 14.64 6.25 -11.47
CA ILE A 215 13.65 5.40 -10.79
C ILE A 215 12.72 4.72 -11.81
N ILE A 216 12.36 5.41 -12.88
CA ILE A 216 11.52 4.84 -13.96
C ILE A 216 12.28 3.73 -14.67
N ASN A 217 13.55 3.93 -15.03
CA ASN A 217 14.36 2.91 -15.70
C ASN A 217 14.58 1.69 -14.80
N GLU A 218 14.89 1.88 -13.53
CA GLU A 218 15.02 0.80 -12.55
C GLU A 218 13.71 0.01 -12.41
N ALA A 219 12.57 0.71 -12.36
CA ALA A 219 11.25 0.07 -12.32
C ALA A 219 11.01 -0.80 -13.56
N ILE A 220 11.29 -0.30 -14.77
CA ILE A 220 11.12 -1.05 -16.02
C ILE A 220 11.99 -2.31 -16.00
N ILE A 221 13.27 -2.20 -15.65
CA ILE A 221 14.18 -3.36 -15.54
C ILE A 221 13.66 -4.38 -14.53
N SER A 222 13.19 -3.91 -13.37
CA SER A 222 12.60 -4.77 -12.33
C SER A 222 11.38 -5.53 -12.86
N LEU A 223 10.49 -4.87 -13.61
CA LEU A 223 9.31 -5.49 -14.20
C LEU A 223 9.66 -6.56 -15.27
N PHE A 224 10.69 -6.34 -16.07
CA PHE A 224 11.17 -7.36 -17.00
C PHE A 224 11.79 -8.55 -16.26
N LYS A 225 12.61 -8.31 -15.23
CA LYS A 225 13.12 -9.38 -14.36
C LYS A 225 11.99 -10.18 -13.71
N LEU A 226 10.95 -9.50 -13.25
CA LEU A 226 9.77 -10.14 -12.67
C LEU A 226 9.01 -10.99 -13.71
N LYS A 227 8.89 -10.53 -14.95
CA LYS A 227 8.16 -11.25 -16.02
C LYS A 227 8.90 -12.49 -16.51
N PHE A 228 10.22 -12.40 -16.68
CA PHE A 228 11.04 -13.44 -17.30
C PHE A 228 11.91 -14.21 -16.30
N GLY A 229 11.99 -13.76 -15.05
CA GLY A 229 12.64 -14.47 -13.97
C GLY A 229 11.77 -15.62 -13.42
N LYS A 230 12.41 -16.54 -12.69
CA LYS A 230 11.65 -17.53 -11.91
C LYS A 230 11.01 -16.84 -10.70
N ILE A 231 9.70 -16.89 -10.61
CA ILE A 231 8.94 -16.52 -9.41
C ILE A 231 8.88 -17.76 -8.55
N GLU A 232 9.65 -17.74 -7.46
CA GLU A 232 9.65 -18.78 -6.42
C GLU A 232 8.53 -18.51 -5.42
#